data_831a1f371aa4737c4d61ce168a3aed30
#
_entry.id   831a1f371aa4737c4d61ce168a3aed30
#
_cell.length_a   1.000
_cell.length_b   1.000
_cell.length_c   1.000
_cell.angle_alpha   90.00
_cell.angle_beta   90.00
_cell.angle_gamma   90.00
#
_symmetry.space_group_name_H-M   'P 1'
#
loop_
_entity.id
_entity.type
_entity.pdbx_description
1 polymer ?
#
loop_
_entity_poly.entity_id
_entity_poly.type
_entity_poly.pdbx_seq_one_letter_code
_entity_poly.pdbx_strand_id
1 'polypeptide(L)' 'MKDPLEKIYQEIFKDATDYMEDYEVQAVAATYMAIAMRLYKTNLTDEGFLKMVRTVMESEVEPYEKPKRTLN' A
#
# COMPACT_ATOMS: atom_id res chain seq x y z
N MET A 1 -9.82 15.15 -17.31
CA MET A 1 -10.22 13.81 -16.88
C MET A 1 -9.25 13.25 -15.89
N LYS A 2 -9.76 12.64 -14.84
CA LYS A 2 -8.88 12.10 -13.83
C LYS A 2 -8.32 10.77 -14.26
N ASP A 3 -7.05 10.58 -13.98
CA ASP A 3 -6.38 9.31 -14.19
C ASP A 3 -7.06 8.25 -13.32
N PRO A 4 -7.47 7.11 -13.87
CA PRO A 4 -8.07 6.06 -13.05
C PRO A 4 -7.18 5.60 -11.91
N LEU A 5 -5.87 5.60 -12.11
CA LEU A 5 -4.96 5.20 -11.05
C LEU A 5 -4.98 6.19 -9.89
N GLU A 6 -5.12 7.47 -10.21
CA GLU A 6 -5.20 8.47 -9.17
C GLU A 6 -6.47 8.31 -8.36
N LYS A 7 -7.58 8.02 -9.04
CA LYS A 7 -8.84 7.83 -8.34
C LYS A 7 -8.79 6.62 -7.42
N ILE A 8 -8.25 5.51 -7.91
CA ILE A 8 -8.12 4.31 -7.10
C ILE A 8 -7.22 4.58 -5.89
N TYR A 9 -6.12 5.29 -6.13
CA TYR A 9 -5.21 5.62 -5.04
C TYR A 9 -5.93 6.38 -3.95
N GLN A 10 -6.69 7.40 -4.35
CA GLN A 10 -7.35 8.24 -3.34
C GLN A 10 -8.40 7.47 -2.57
N GLU A 11 -9.13 6.59 -3.25
CA GLU A 11 -10.15 5.81 -2.57
C GLU A 11 -9.54 4.83 -1.58
N ILE A 12 -8.48 4.15 -1.99
CA ILE A 12 -7.83 3.20 -1.10
C ILE A 12 -7.13 3.93 0.04
N PHE A 13 -6.51 5.05 -0.26
CA PHE A 13 -5.85 5.84 0.78
C PHE A 13 -6.84 6.31 1.83
N LYS A 14 -8.03 6.74 1.39
CA LYS A 14 -9.05 7.13 2.33
C LYS A 14 -9.46 5.97 3.23
N ASP A 15 -9.67 4.80 2.62
CA ASP A 15 -10.01 3.62 3.41
C ASP A 15 -8.90 3.29 4.40
N ALA A 16 -7.66 3.38 3.96
CA ALA A 16 -6.53 3.08 4.84
C ALA A 16 -6.48 4.04 6.02
N THR A 17 -6.69 5.33 5.76
CA THR A 17 -6.64 6.30 6.86
C THR A 17 -7.80 6.11 7.82
N ASP A 18 -8.97 5.70 7.30
CA ASP A 18 -10.09 5.39 8.17
C ASP A 18 -9.77 4.22 9.11
N TYR A 19 -9.13 3.19 8.57
CA TYR A 19 -8.75 2.05 9.39
C TYR A 19 -7.73 2.43 10.45
N MET A 20 -6.86 3.39 10.15
CA MET A 20 -5.84 3.78 11.09
C MET A 20 -6.39 4.52 12.31
N GLU A 21 -7.66 4.87 12.29
CA GLU A 21 -8.30 5.42 13.49
C GLU A 21 -8.55 4.34 14.54
N ASP A 22 -8.71 3.09 14.09
CA ASP A 22 -9.07 2.01 14.99
C ASP A 22 -7.96 0.97 15.15
N TYR A 23 -7.02 0.92 14.21
CA TYR A 23 -6.00 -0.11 14.18
C TYR A 23 -4.63 0.52 14.04
N GLU A 24 -3.62 -0.22 14.46
CA GLU A 24 -2.26 0.28 14.33
C GLU A 24 -1.87 0.39 12.86
N VAL A 25 -1.08 1.42 12.57
CA VAL A 25 -0.65 1.68 11.21
C VAL A 25 0.05 0.48 10.59
N GLN A 26 0.90 -0.19 11.38
CA GLN A 26 1.63 -1.33 10.84
C GLN A 26 0.70 -2.49 10.50
N ALA A 27 -0.34 -2.68 11.29
CA ALA A 27 -1.31 -3.73 10.99
C ALA A 27 -2.08 -3.41 9.71
N VAL A 28 -2.45 -2.15 9.53
CA VAL A 28 -3.14 -1.73 8.32
C VAL A 28 -2.23 -1.94 7.11
N ALA A 29 -0.99 -1.47 7.22
CA ALA A 29 -0.05 -1.59 6.10
C ALA A 29 0.20 -3.05 5.75
N ALA A 30 0.39 -3.90 6.76
CA ALA A 30 0.65 -5.31 6.51
C ALA A 30 -0.53 -5.98 5.83
N THR A 31 -1.74 -5.59 6.20
CA THR A 31 -2.94 -6.15 5.59
C THR A 31 -3.03 -5.76 4.12
N TYR A 32 -2.79 -4.49 3.81
CA TYR A 32 -2.80 -4.06 2.42
C TYR A 32 -1.72 -4.76 1.61
N MET A 33 -0.54 -4.93 2.19
CA MET A 33 0.53 -5.64 1.49
C MET A 33 0.15 -7.08 1.23
N ALA A 34 -0.47 -7.75 2.21
CA ALA A 34 -0.89 -9.13 2.03
C ALA A 34 -1.89 -9.25 0.91
N ILE A 35 -2.85 -8.33 0.85
CA ILE A 35 -3.84 -8.36 -0.22
C ILE A 35 -3.17 -8.12 -1.57
N ALA A 36 -2.28 -7.14 -1.64
CA ALA A 36 -1.58 -6.83 -2.88
C ALA A 36 -0.77 -8.03 -3.37
N MET A 37 -0.08 -8.69 -2.45
CA MET A 37 0.73 -9.85 -2.81
C MET A 37 -0.14 -10.97 -3.36
N ARG A 38 -1.29 -11.18 -2.75
CA ARG A 38 -2.19 -12.23 -3.23
C ARG A 38 -2.76 -11.90 -4.61
N LEU A 39 -3.05 -10.64 -4.86
CA LEU A 39 -3.54 -10.23 -6.17
C LEU A 39 -2.47 -10.46 -7.23
N TYR A 40 -1.24 -10.10 -6.95
CA TYR A 40 -0.15 -10.35 -7.87
C TYR A 40 0.03 -11.84 -8.11
N LYS A 41 0.03 -12.61 -7.03
CA LYS A 41 0.25 -14.06 -7.16
C LYS A 41 -0.86 -14.72 -7.97
N THR A 42 -2.06 -14.21 -7.85
CA THR A 42 -3.20 -14.75 -8.59
C THR A 42 -3.10 -14.47 -10.09
N ASN A 43 -2.54 -13.32 -10.45
CA ASN A 43 -2.60 -12.84 -11.83
C ASN A 43 -1.30 -12.92 -12.60
N LEU A 44 -0.21 -13.30 -11.95
CA LEU A 44 1.09 -13.35 -12.61
C LEU A 44 1.64 -14.77 -12.54
N THR A 45 2.51 -15.08 -13.49
CA THR A 45 3.29 -16.31 -13.38
C THR A 45 4.23 -16.21 -12.20
N ASP A 46 4.79 -17.33 -11.78
CA ASP A 46 5.75 -17.31 -10.68
C ASP A 46 6.91 -16.37 -10.97
N GLU A 47 7.41 -16.42 -12.21
CA GLU A 47 8.51 -15.56 -12.60
C GLU A 47 8.09 -14.10 -12.60
N GLY A 48 6.90 -13.80 -13.13
CA GLY A 48 6.38 -12.44 -13.13
C GLY A 48 6.17 -11.91 -11.74
N PHE A 49 5.70 -12.77 -10.85
CA PHE A 49 5.48 -12.39 -9.46
C PHE A 49 6.80 -11.99 -8.79
N LEU A 50 7.84 -12.84 -8.97
CA LEU A 50 9.14 -12.53 -8.37
C LEU A 50 9.72 -11.24 -8.92
N LYS A 51 9.54 -11.01 -10.22
CA LYS A 51 9.99 -9.78 -10.83
C LYS A 51 9.29 -8.57 -10.25
N MET A 52 7.98 -8.68 -10.06
CA MET A 52 7.20 -7.58 -9.52
C MET A 52 7.61 -7.27 -8.09
N VAL A 53 7.78 -8.31 -7.27
CA VAL A 53 8.19 -8.12 -5.88
C VAL A 53 9.54 -7.44 -5.81
N ARG A 54 10.48 -7.86 -6.66
CA ARG A 54 11.80 -7.25 -6.69
C ARG A 54 11.71 -5.79 -7.10
N THR A 55 10.91 -5.50 -8.13
CA THR A 55 10.74 -4.12 -8.57
C THR A 55 10.21 -3.24 -7.45
N VAL A 56 9.21 -3.75 -6.73
CA VAL A 56 8.64 -2.99 -5.62
C VAL A 56 9.68 -2.76 -4.53
N MET A 57 10.46 -3.78 -4.20
CA MET A 57 11.45 -3.65 -3.15
C MET A 57 12.58 -2.69 -3.51
N GLU A 58 12.87 -2.57 -4.81
CA GLU A 58 13.93 -1.68 -5.26
C GLU A 58 13.44 -0.27 -5.56
N SER A 59 12.15 -0.04 -5.51
CA SER A 59 11.59 1.28 -5.79
C SER A 59 11.83 2.20 -4.61
N GLU A 60 12.11 3.45 -4.95
CA GLU A 60 12.19 4.48 -3.91
C GLU A 60 10.80 4.92 -3.55
N VAL A 61 10.51 4.94 -2.27
CA VAL A 61 9.21 5.32 -1.77
C VAL A 61 9.38 6.42 -0.76
N GLU A 62 8.70 7.55 -1.00
CA GLU A 62 8.74 8.64 -0.06
C GLU A 62 7.68 8.45 1.00
N PRO A 63 8.04 8.52 2.26
CA PRO A 63 7.04 8.36 3.30
C PRO A 63 6.11 9.55 3.34
N TYR A 64 4.91 9.31 3.82
CA TYR A 64 3.99 10.39 4.12
C TYR A 64 4.50 11.14 5.33
N GLU A 65 4.13 12.40 5.40
CA GLU A 65 4.48 13.20 6.54
C GLU A 65 3.76 12.66 7.77
N LYS A 66 4.52 12.44 8.84
CA LYS A 66 3.92 11.95 10.06
C LYS A 66 3.13 13.06 10.74
N PRO A 67 1.98 12.71 11.33
CA PRO A 67 1.27 13.72 12.11
C PRO A 67 2.16 14.23 13.22
N LYS A 68 2.08 15.51 13.46
CA LYS A 68 2.86 16.09 14.53
C LYS A 68 2.21 15.74 15.84
N ARG A 69 2.80 14.77 16.51
CA ARG A 69 2.34 14.43 17.84
C ARG A 69 3.42 14.73 18.80
N THR A 70 3.01 15.22 19.90
CA THR A 70 3.96 15.56 20.93
C THR A 70 4.34 14.39 21.76
N LEU A 71 3.90 13.28 21.41
CA LEU A 71 4.24 12.16 22.19
C LEU A 71 5.62 11.76 22.08
N ASN A 72 6.07 11.62 22.69
CA ASN A 72 7.28 11.21 22.67
C ASN A 72 7.68 10.75 22.55
#